data_7d618f69b135fab9fc6426b218eaaa34
#
_entry.id   7d618f69b135fab9fc6426b218eaaa34
#
_cell.length_a   1.000
_cell.length_b   1.000
_cell.length_c   1.000
_cell.angle_alpha   90.00
_cell.angle_beta   90.00
_cell.angle_gamma   90.00
#
_symmetry.space_group_name_H-M   'P 1'
#
loop_
_entity.id
_entity.type
_entity.pdbx_description
1 polymer ?
#
loop_
_entity_poly.entity_id
_entity_poly.type
_entity_poly.pdbx_seq_one_letter_code
_entity_poly.pdbx_strand_id
1 'polypeptide(L)'
;MEDLVERCPRVAELDDESLERLRLILGSVEESVGIDHLVDCLADNTSAAGDGVIRCYVGFEPSGKAHIGWKVLSLQLKRMLDAKTNVMIFLADWHAWVNDKFSGNMDDIQTTARYMEETFRALLGYPSEGDGPGELRFVWASSIMDSGAYW
;
A
#
# COMPACT_ATOMS: atom_id res chain seq x y z
N MET A 1 -9.54 -19.82 6.59
CA MET A 1 -10.83 -19.20 6.97
C MET A 1 -11.27 -19.63 8.36
N GLU A 2 -11.32 -20.93 8.67
CA GLU A 2 -11.68 -21.42 10.02
C GLU A 2 -10.79 -20.83 11.11
N ASP A 3 -9.46 -20.81 10.91
CA ASP A 3 -8.50 -20.15 11.81
C ASP A 3 -8.75 -18.64 11.95
N LEU A 4 -9.21 -17.98 10.89
CA LEU A 4 -9.51 -16.56 10.92
C LEU A 4 -10.78 -16.25 11.72
N VAL A 5 -11.82 -17.09 11.59
CA VAL A 5 -13.06 -16.97 12.39
C VAL A 5 -12.78 -17.23 13.87
N GLU A 6 -11.89 -18.18 14.20
CA GLU A 6 -11.49 -18.46 15.58
C GLU A 6 -10.76 -17.24 16.19
N ARG A 7 -9.88 -16.59 15.44
CA ARG A 7 -9.11 -15.41 15.86
C ARG A 7 -9.93 -14.12 15.88
N CYS A 8 -10.88 -13.99 14.96
CA CYS A 8 -11.74 -12.82 14.82
C CYS A 8 -13.18 -13.27 14.51
N PRO A 9 -14.05 -13.45 15.53
CA PRO A 9 -15.41 -13.97 15.33
C PRO A 9 -16.29 -13.13 14.40
N ARG A 10 -16.05 -11.82 14.31
CA ARG A 10 -16.80 -10.90 13.42
C ARG A 10 -16.62 -11.20 11.93
N VAL A 11 -15.63 -12.04 11.56
CA VAL A 11 -15.51 -12.53 10.17
C VAL A 11 -16.78 -13.26 9.71
N ALA A 12 -17.49 -13.91 10.64
CA ALA A 12 -18.75 -14.60 10.34
C ALA A 12 -19.92 -13.64 10.04
N GLU A 13 -19.78 -12.35 10.35
CA GLU A 13 -20.78 -11.31 10.09
C GLU A 13 -20.61 -10.65 8.72
N LEU A 14 -19.46 -10.89 8.04
CA LEU A 14 -19.17 -10.28 6.74
C LEU A 14 -20.07 -10.86 5.65
N ASP A 15 -20.56 -9.99 4.78
CA ASP A 15 -21.21 -10.39 3.54
C ASP A 15 -20.19 -10.99 2.53
N ASP A 16 -20.69 -11.57 1.45
CA ASP A 16 -19.88 -12.24 0.45
C ASP A 16 -18.85 -11.31 -0.20
N GLU A 17 -19.20 -10.04 -0.43
CA GLU A 17 -18.30 -9.03 -1.02
C GLU A 17 -17.16 -8.68 -0.04
N SER A 18 -17.49 -8.38 1.20
CA SER A 18 -16.52 -8.06 2.26
C SER A 18 -15.61 -9.25 2.55
N LEU A 19 -16.15 -10.46 2.52
CA LEU A 19 -15.37 -11.69 2.70
C LEU A 19 -14.38 -11.91 1.55
N GLU A 20 -14.78 -11.64 0.31
CA GLU A 20 -13.87 -11.74 -0.84
C GLU A 20 -12.78 -10.66 -0.78
N ARG A 21 -13.11 -9.43 -0.39
CA ARG A 21 -12.12 -8.38 -0.16
C ARG A 21 -11.10 -8.78 0.91
N LEU A 22 -11.57 -9.35 2.03
CA LEU A 22 -10.69 -9.84 3.09
C LEU A 22 -9.74 -10.94 2.58
N ARG A 23 -10.26 -11.89 1.76
CA ARG A 23 -9.45 -12.94 1.14
C ARG A 23 -8.37 -12.38 0.20
N LEU A 24 -8.72 -11.38 -0.60
CA LEU A 24 -7.75 -10.72 -1.48
C LEU A 24 -6.63 -10.05 -0.69
N ILE A 25 -6.96 -9.34 0.39
CA ILE A 25 -6.00 -8.63 1.23
C ILE A 25 -5.07 -9.62 1.95
N LEU A 26 -5.62 -10.68 2.55
CA LEU A 26 -4.86 -11.59 3.41
C LEU A 26 -4.31 -12.84 2.69
N GLY A 27 -4.77 -13.16 1.50
CA GLY A 27 -4.55 -14.46 0.85
C GLY A 27 -3.11 -14.82 0.50
N SER A 28 -2.15 -13.89 0.59
CA SER A 28 -0.72 -14.14 0.37
C SER A 28 0.17 -13.57 1.48
N VAL A 29 -0.42 -13.27 2.63
CA VAL A 29 0.26 -12.71 3.79
C VAL A 29 0.60 -13.85 4.75
N GLU A 30 1.86 -13.96 5.16
CA GLU A 30 2.29 -14.97 6.14
C GLU A 30 1.87 -14.60 7.55
N GLU A 31 1.96 -13.32 7.89
CA GLU A 31 1.62 -12.79 9.20
C GLU A 31 0.84 -11.47 9.07
N SER A 32 -0.16 -11.32 9.92
CA SER A 32 -0.95 -10.10 9.99
C SER A 32 -1.25 -9.73 11.45
N VAL A 33 -1.17 -8.45 11.76
CA VAL A 33 -1.44 -7.87 13.07
C VAL A 33 -2.60 -6.89 12.95
N GLY A 34 -3.52 -6.88 13.94
CA GLY A 34 -4.65 -5.97 13.95
C GLY A 34 -5.74 -6.31 12.93
N ILE A 35 -5.92 -7.58 12.60
CA ILE A 35 -6.99 -8.06 11.68
C ILE A 35 -8.36 -7.61 12.14
N ASP A 36 -8.62 -7.57 13.45
CA ASP A 36 -9.91 -7.16 14.02
C ASP A 36 -10.33 -5.79 13.47
N HIS A 37 -9.41 -4.83 13.42
CA HIS A 37 -9.70 -3.50 12.89
C HIS A 37 -10.06 -3.52 11.39
N LEU A 38 -9.39 -4.36 10.60
CA LEU A 38 -9.72 -4.52 9.18
C LEU A 38 -11.10 -5.14 9.00
N VAL A 39 -11.43 -6.16 9.81
CA VAL A 39 -12.75 -6.82 9.79
C VAL A 39 -13.83 -5.85 10.23
N ASP A 40 -13.59 -5.05 11.27
CA ASP A 40 -14.53 -4.00 11.71
C ASP A 40 -14.81 -2.99 10.59
N CYS A 41 -13.76 -2.52 9.90
CA CYS A 41 -13.92 -1.61 8.76
C CYS A 41 -14.77 -2.22 7.63
N LEU A 42 -14.58 -3.52 7.37
CA LEU A 42 -15.33 -4.25 6.33
C LEU A 42 -16.78 -4.50 6.74
N ALA A 43 -17.01 -4.93 7.99
CA ALA A 43 -18.34 -5.24 8.51
C ALA A 43 -19.23 -4.00 8.63
N ASP A 44 -18.67 -2.91 9.14
CA ASP A 44 -19.40 -1.67 9.41
C ASP A 44 -19.37 -0.70 8.21
N ASN A 45 -18.70 -1.08 7.12
CA ASN A 45 -18.43 -0.23 5.96
C ASN A 45 -17.89 1.16 6.39
N THR A 46 -16.97 1.14 7.35
CA THR A 46 -16.37 2.33 7.93
C THR A 46 -14.87 2.40 7.64
N SER A 47 -14.29 3.55 7.88
CA SER A 47 -12.83 3.77 7.81
C SER A 47 -12.44 4.85 8.80
N ALA A 48 -11.16 5.02 9.04
CA ALA A 48 -10.64 6.10 9.88
C ALA A 48 -11.06 7.50 9.41
N ALA A 49 -11.33 7.68 8.11
CA ALA A 49 -11.83 8.91 7.52
C ALA A 49 -13.39 9.01 7.52
N GLY A 50 -14.10 7.96 7.91
CA GLY A 50 -15.57 7.92 7.94
C GLY A 50 -16.25 7.74 6.58
N ASP A 51 -15.50 7.44 5.52
CA ASP A 51 -15.99 7.31 4.14
C ASP A 51 -16.08 5.84 3.64
N GLY A 52 -15.83 4.86 4.51
CA GLY A 52 -15.86 3.43 4.18
C GLY A 52 -14.71 2.95 3.29
N VAL A 53 -13.76 3.81 2.94
CA VAL A 53 -12.65 3.46 2.06
C VAL A 53 -11.45 3.00 2.87
N ILE A 54 -11.04 1.74 2.70
CA ILE A 54 -9.82 1.21 3.31
C ILE A 54 -8.61 1.81 2.59
N ARG A 55 -7.67 2.32 3.36
CA ARG A 55 -6.42 2.92 2.88
C ARG A 55 -5.23 2.19 3.45
N CYS A 56 -4.23 1.95 2.60
CA CYS A 56 -2.94 1.43 3.05
C CYS A 56 -1.80 2.21 2.40
N TYR A 57 -0.63 2.12 3.00
CA TYR A 57 0.58 2.63 2.38
C TYR A 57 1.73 1.64 2.50
N VAL A 58 2.68 1.76 1.60
CA VAL A 58 3.94 1.05 1.65
C VAL A 58 5.07 2.00 1.26
N GLY A 59 6.13 2.02 2.06
CA GLY A 59 7.30 2.86 1.82
C GLY A 59 8.42 2.11 1.10
N PHE A 60 9.04 2.77 0.12
CA PHE A 60 10.21 2.29 -0.58
C PHE A 60 11.33 3.31 -0.56
N GLU A 61 12.51 2.86 -0.17
CA GLU A 61 13.73 3.63 -0.31
C GLU A 61 14.32 3.42 -1.70
N PRO A 62 14.51 4.47 -2.50
CA PRO A 62 15.17 4.37 -3.80
C PRO A 62 16.65 4.01 -3.63
N SER A 63 16.99 2.74 -3.78
CA SER A 63 18.34 2.24 -3.47
C SER A 63 18.96 1.38 -4.57
N GLY A 64 18.28 1.18 -5.71
CA GLY A 64 18.83 0.37 -6.79
C GLY A 64 17.84 0.00 -7.87
N LYS A 65 18.21 -0.99 -8.67
CA LYS A 65 17.42 -1.47 -9.80
C LYS A 65 16.33 -2.45 -9.36
N ALA A 66 15.27 -2.53 -10.14
CA ALA A 66 14.20 -3.51 -9.94
C ALA A 66 14.73 -4.96 -9.91
N HIS A 67 14.18 -5.75 -9.03
CA HIS A 67 14.49 -7.18 -8.90
C HIS A 67 13.19 -7.96 -8.63
N ILE A 68 13.29 -9.28 -8.61
CA ILE A 68 12.12 -10.17 -8.48
C ILE A 68 11.26 -9.87 -7.22
N GLY A 69 11.86 -9.39 -6.14
CA GLY A 69 11.13 -8.99 -4.94
C GLY A 69 10.11 -7.88 -5.19
N TRP A 70 10.38 -6.94 -6.12
CA TRP A 70 9.40 -5.91 -6.50
C TRP A 70 8.18 -6.52 -7.19
N LYS A 71 8.40 -7.57 -8.01
CA LYS A 71 7.31 -8.29 -8.65
C LYS A 71 6.43 -9.01 -7.63
N VAL A 72 7.04 -9.68 -6.65
CA VAL A 72 6.28 -10.37 -5.59
C VAL A 72 5.42 -9.37 -4.81
N LEU A 73 6.01 -8.25 -4.40
CA LEU A 73 5.29 -7.22 -3.67
C LEU A 73 4.21 -6.55 -4.53
N SER A 74 4.48 -6.31 -5.81
CA SER A 74 3.47 -5.73 -6.72
C SER A 74 2.23 -6.63 -6.87
N LEU A 75 2.38 -7.96 -6.78
CA LEU A 75 1.23 -8.87 -6.78
C LEU A 75 0.35 -8.68 -5.54
N GLN A 76 0.94 -8.43 -4.37
CA GLN A 76 0.17 -8.14 -3.16
C GLN A 76 -0.52 -6.78 -3.26
N LEU A 77 0.19 -5.75 -3.71
CA LEU A 77 -0.41 -4.42 -3.92
C LEU A 77 -1.57 -4.47 -4.93
N LYS A 78 -1.41 -5.26 -6.00
CA LYS A 78 -2.48 -5.46 -6.97
C LYS A 78 -3.72 -6.09 -6.33
N ARG A 79 -3.56 -7.11 -5.48
CA ARG A 79 -4.68 -7.72 -4.76
C ARG A 79 -5.40 -6.72 -3.84
N MET A 80 -4.65 -5.83 -3.18
CA MET A 80 -5.23 -4.77 -2.37
C MET A 80 -6.04 -3.80 -3.22
N LEU A 81 -5.53 -3.39 -4.39
CA LEU A 81 -6.27 -2.56 -5.34
C LEU A 81 -7.53 -3.26 -5.85
N ASP A 82 -7.42 -4.55 -6.23
CA ASP A 82 -8.56 -5.37 -6.67
C ASP A 82 -9.60 -5.53 -5.54
N ALA A 83 -9.17 -5.50 -4.26
CA ALA A 83 -10.03 -5.46 -3.08
C ALA A 83 -10.62 -4.06 -2.79
N LYS A 84 -10.54 -3.12 -3.72
CA LYS A 84 -11.02 -1.73 -3.57
C LYS A 84 -10.35 -0.99 -2.39
N THR A 85 -9.08 -1.31 -2.10
CA THR A 85 -8.27 -0.59 -1.12
C THR A 85 -7.48 0.49 -1.83
N ASN A 86 -7.49 1.72 -1.32
CA ASN A 86 -6.65 2.79 -1.83
C ASN A 86 -5.22 2.56 -1.34
N VAL A 87 -4.29 2.45 -2.29
CA VAL A 87 -2.89 2.13 -2.04
C VAL A 87 -2.03 3.35 -2.31
N MET A 88 -1.29 3.79 -1.31
CA MET A 88 -0.26 4.82 -1.45
C MET A 88 1.12 4.18 -1.45
N ILE A 89 1.88 4.39 -2.52
CA ILE A 89 3.30 4.07 -2.59
C ILE A 89 4.08 5.32 -2.20
N PHE A 90 4.76 5.25 -1.05
CA PHE A 90 5.58 6.33 -0.53
C PHE A 90 7.02 6.15 -0.98
N LEU A 91 7.52 7.08 -1.79
CA LEU A 91 8.89 7.10 -2.29
C LEU A 91 9.75 7.91 -1.32
N ALA A 92 10.54 7.21 -0.51
CA ALA A 92 11.30 7.74 0.61
C ALA A 92 12.68 8.27 0.15
N ASP A 93 12.71 9.26 -0.75
CA ASP A 93 13.92 9.84 -1.31
C ASP A 93 14.82 10.51 -0.25
N TRP A 94 14.24 11.21 0.72
CA TRP A 94 14.98 11.75 1.85
C TRP A 94 15.60 10.68 2.76
N HIS A 95 14.92 9.54 2.95
CA HIS A 95 15.49 8.41 3.71
C HIS A 95 16.68 7.81 2.98
N ALA A 96 16.59 7.69 1.65
CA ALA A 96 17.71 7.24 0.83
C ALA A 96 18.92 8.18 0.96
N TRP A 97 18.69 9.49 1.01
CA TRP A 97 19.74 10.48 1.22
C TRP A 97 20.38 10.36 2.61
N VAL A 98 19.56 10.28 3.67
CA VAL A 98 20.05 10.10 5.05
C VAL A 98 20.84 8.80 5.21
N ASN A 99 20.44 7.75 4.49
CA ASN A 99 21.12 6.44 4.48
C ASN A 99 22.30 6.37 3.49
N ASP A 100 22.77 7.52 3.02
CA ASP A 100 23.93 7.66 2.12
C ASP A 100 23.83 6.80 0.83
N LYS A 101 22.62 6.54 0.33
CA LYS A 101 22.45 5.88 -0.96
C LYS A 101 23.01 6.76 -2.07
N PHE A 102 23.65 6.12 -3.06
CA PHE A 102 24.32 6.83 -4.16
C PHE A 102 25.31 7.91 -3.67
N SER A 103 25.99 7.66 -2.54
CA SER A 103 26.92 8.61 -1.90
C SER A 103 26.27 9.98 -1.62
N GLY A 104 25.00 9.98 -1.22
CA GLY A 104 24.25 11.19 -0.92
C GLY A 104 23.88 12.06 -2.12
N ASN A 105 24.04 11.57 -3.34
CA ASN A 105 23.65 12.31 -4.55
C ASN A 105 22.12 12.30 -4.72
N MET A 106 21.47 13.41 -4.42
CA MET A 106 20.00 13.54 -4.49
C MET A 106 19.47 13.39 -5.93
N ASP A 107 20.19 13.82 -6.95
CA ASP A 107 19.74 13.69 -8.35
C ASP A 107 19.68 12.22 -8.78
N ASP A 108 20.66 11.40 -8.37
CA ASP A 108 20.68 9.96 -8.63
C ASP A 108 19.57 9.25 -7.83
N ILE A 109 19.34 9.65 -6.58
CA ILE A 109 18.24 9.13 -5.74
C ILE A 109 16.89 9.43 -6.39
N GLN A 110 16.64 10.66 -6.82
CA GLN A 110 15.39 11.04 -7.45
C GLN A 110 15.20 10.39 -8.82
N THR A 111 16.27 10.22 -9.58
CA THR A 111 16.22 9.47 -10.85
C THR A 111 15.85 8.01 -10.60
N THR A 112 16.41 7.40 -9.56
CA THR A 112 16.07 6.03 -9.15
C THR A 112 14.62 5.94 -8.65
N ALA A 113 14.15 6.93 -7.92
CA ALA A 113 12.77 6.98 -7.46
C ALA A 113 11.76 7.09 -8.62
N ARG A 114 12.04 7.91 -9.65
CA ARG A 114 11.22 7.96 -10.88
C ARG A 114 11.21 6.61 -11.61
N TYR A 115 12.38 5.98 -11.74
CA TYR A 115 12.47 4.63 -12.31
C TYR A 115 11.63 3.61 -11.50
N MET A 116 11.65 3.70 -10.17
CA MET A 116 10.86 2.86 -9.28
C MET A 116 9.37 3.10 -9.50
N GLU A 117 8.91 4.35 -9.55
CA GLU A 117 7.53 4.72 -9.80
C GLU A 117 7.03 4.13 -11.14
N GLU A 118 7.76 4.35 -12.23
CA GLU A 118 7.41 3.82 -13.54
C GLU A 118 7.38 2.29 -13.56
N THR A 119 8.31 1.64 -12.84
CA THR A 119 8.33 0.19 -12.73
C THR A 119 7.07 -0.33 -12.00
N PHE A 120 6.67 0.29 -10.89
CA PHE A 120 5.45 -0.12 -10.20
C PHE A 120 4.20 0.17 -11.03
N ARG A 121 4.12 1.29 -11.73
CA ARG A 121 3.02 1.57 -12.67
C ARG A 121 2.88 0.46 -13.71
N ALA A 122 3.99 0.07 -14.32
CA ALA A 122 4.02 -1.02 -15.31
C ALA A 122 3.65 -2.38 -14.71
N LEU A 123 4.13 -2.71 -13.51
CA LEU A 123 3.86 -3.99 -12.85
C LEU A 123 2.42 -4.12 -12.36
N LEU A 124 1.82 -3.03 -11.92
CA LEU A 124 0.45 -3.01 -11.39
C LEU A 124 -0.58 -2.93 -12.49
N GLY A 125 -0.26 -2.27 -13.62
CA GLY A 125 -1.20 -2.09 -14.74
C GLY A 125 -2.44 -1.29 -14.36
N TYR A 126 -2.33 -0.46 -13.32
CA TYR A 126 -3.43 0.36 -12.82
C TYR A 126 -3.33 1.77 -13.39
N PRO A 127 -4.45 2.38 -13.81
CA PRO A 127 -4.43 3.79 -14.18
C PRO A 127 -4.03 4.61 -12.95
N SER A 128 -3.12 5.55 -13.16
CA SER A 128 -2.73 6.49 -12.12
C SER A 128 -3.87 7.47 -11.87
N GLU A 129 -4.19 7.68 -10.59
CA GLU A 129 -5.07 8.74 -10.10
C GLU A 129 -6.53 8.65 -10.57
N GLY A 130 -7.35 8.09 -9.72
CA GLY A 130 -8.80 8.12 -9.80
C GLY A 130 -9.37 8.45 -8.42
N ASP A 131 -10.52 9.10 -8.36
CA ASP A 131 -11.22 9.45 -7.12
C ASP A 131 -12.17 8.33 -6.69
N GLY A 132 -11.69 7.10 -6.51
CA GLY A 132 -12.55 5.99 -6.17
C GLY A 132 -11.85 4.87 -5.39
N PRO A 133 -12.61 3.91 -4.87
CA PRO A 133 -12.03 2.73 -4.23
C PRO A 133 -11.13 1.95 -5.19
N GLY A 134 -9.95 1.57 -4.72
CA GLY A 134 -8.91 0.93 -5.53
C GLY A 134 -7.99 1.92 -6.23
N GLU A 135 -7.86 3.14 -5.70
CA GLU A 135 -6.94 4.17 -6.22
C GLU A 135 -5.47 3.81 -5.89
N LEU A 136 -4.59 4.02 -6.88
CA LEU A 136 -3.14 3.96 -6.70
C LEU A 136 -2.56 5.38 -6.73
N ARG A 137 -1.86 5.76 -5.66
CA ARG A 137 -1.20 7.06 -5.54
C ARG A 137 0.27 6.91 -5.20
N PHE A 138 1.12 7.74 -5.82
CA PHE A 138 2.53 7.88 -5.46
C PHE A 138 2.75 9.19 -4.73
N VAL A 139 3.47 9.12 -3.61
CA VAL A 139 3.81 10.30 -2.79
C VAL A 139 5.31 10.28 -2.52
N TRP A 140 5.97 11.39 -2.79
CA TRP A 140 7.40 11.57 -2.54
C TRP A 140 7.62 12.20 -1.16
N ALA A 141 8.60 11.71 -0.41
CA ALA A 141 8.95 12.31 0.88
C ALA A 141 9.31 13.78 0.72
N SER A 142 10.11 14.13 -0.28
CA SER A 142 10.49 15.51 -0.58
C SER A 142 9.29 16.43 -0.83
N SER A 143 8.20 15.93 -1.40
CA SER A 143 7.01 16.75 -1.69
C SER A 143 6.17 17.08 -0.46
N ILE A 144 6.27 16.30 0.61
CA ILE A 144 5.47 16.52 1.83
C ILE A 144 6.27 17.10 2.99
N MET A 145 7.61 16.97 2.97
CA MET A 145 8.45 17.44 4.07
C MET A 145 8.48 18.97 4.21
N ASP A 146 8.19 19.69 3.13
CA ASP A 146 8.06 21.16 3.14
C ASP A 146 6.74 21.65 3.76
N SER A 147 5.79 20.73 4.00
CA SER A 147 4.52 21.07 4.61
C SER A 147 4.62 21.07 6.13
N GLY A 148 4.16 22.14 6.79
CA GLY A 148 4.09 22.20 8.25
C GLY A 148 3.20 21.12 8.89
N ALA A 149 2.39 20.43 8.08
CA ALA A 149 1.55 19.33 8.53
C ALA A 149 2.31 17.99 8.68
N TYR A 150 3.52 17.88 8.11
CA TYR A 150 4.36 16.70 8.24
C TYR A 150 5.10 16.65 9.59
N TRP A 151 5.45 17.80 10.14
CA TRP A 151 6.18 17.99 11.41
C TRP A 151 5.23 18.29 12.57
#